data_8fe5116b219cd48f9f4d104247357a65
#
_entry.id   8fe5116b219cd48f9f4d104247357a65
#
_cell.length_a   1.000
_cell.length_b   1.000
_cell.length_c   1.000
_cell.angle_alpha   90.00
_cell.angle_beta   90.00
_cell.angle_gamma   90.00
#
_symmetry.space_group_name_H-M   'P 1'
#
loop_
_entity.id
_entity.type
_entity.pdbx_description
1 polymer ?
#
loop_
_entity_poly.entity_id
_entity_poly.type
_entity_poly.pdbx_seq_one_letter_code
_entity_poly.pdbx_strand_id
1 'polypeptide(L)'
;MKQPSKLIAGLVAVCAAVWIIAAIHPLDRQAWVLENILLVVFAGGLALTYRRLQFSNTSSVSLAAFVILHTIGAHYTYEKMPLGIWARDFFHLSRNHYDRFAHGAFGFLLVFPIRELLLRFSGIRRGAWSFALPVAIVLAVSGCFEIIESIVAEIVAPGKGVQWLGGQGDEWDAQNDMVSALVGSLLMMGVVAMLKCTEARPHLHPLPLSPAGRDARASGSEGRGVGLGEASAERNKFPHSNARDIGKHFLPIAVACYVAFWIALAIHPLDRSDWLLENLLIFISVIVLAFSYRKFRFSNLSYALIVVFLAFHTIGAHYTYAKVPAGFWMQDWLHLNRNHYDRVIHFSFGFLLLYPMRELLVRSVHAGKQWGTWLAVAALAALSSFFEIIEAVVAQIVRPDLGAAYLGTQGDIWDAQKDMGAAFAGAVTSALAIVLLKRASAEAVG
;
A
#
# COMPACT_ATOMS: atom_id res chain seq x y z
N MET A 1 19.32 -27.90 -14.12
CA MET A 1 18.35 -26.78 -14.27
C MET A 1 16.95 -27.39 -14.30
N LYS A 2 16.07 -27.11 -13.31
CA LYS A 2 14.65 -27.52 -13.41
C LYS A 2 14.04 -26.78 -14.60
N GLN A 3 13.58 -27.49 -15.59
CA GLN A 3 12.83 -26.93 -16.71
C GLN A 3 11.48 -26.35 -16.18
N PRO A 4 10.97 -25.26 -16.78
CA PRO A 4 9.64 -24.78 -16.45
C PRO A 4 8.62 -25.90 -16.66
N SER A 5 7.58 -25.93 -15.79
CA SER A 5 6.51 -26.90 -15.96
C SER A 5 5.85 -26.68 -17.33
N LYS A 6 5.31 -27.74 -17.95
CA LYS A 6 4.59 -27.64 -19.23
C LYS A 6 3.50 -26.58 -19.20
N LEU A 7 2.83 -26.40 -18.04
CA LEU A 7 1.83 -25.36 -17.83
C LEU A 7 2.44 -23.97 -17.97
N ILE A 8 3.53 -23.67 -17.27
CA ILE A 8 4.16 -22.35 -17.31
C ILE A 8 4.67 -22.03 -18.71
N ALA A 9 5.30 -23.00 -19.38
CA ALA A 9 5.72 -22.83 -20.78
C ALA A 9 4.54 -22.53 -21.71
N GLY A 10 3.41 -23.23 -21.53
CA GLY A 10 2.18 -22.97 -22.27
C GLY A 10 1.60 -21.57 -22.00
N LEU A 11 1.53 -21.15 -20.72
CA LEU A 11 1.04 -19.83 -20.37
C LEU A 11 1.91 -18.71 -20.97
N VAL A 12 3.25 -18.84 -20.89
CA VAL A 12 4.18 -17.87 -21.49
C VAL A 12 4.00 -17.83 -23.00
N ALA A 13 3.84 -18.98 -23.67
CA ALA A 13 3.62 -19.03 -25.11
C ALA A 13 2.30 -18.34 -25.50
N VAL A 14 1.22 -18.54 -24.74
CA VAL A 14 -0.07 -17.89 -24.98
C VAL A 14 0.03 -16.38 -24.76
N CYS A 15 0.65 -15.92 -23.65
CA CYS A 15 0.86 -14.50 -23.40
C CYS A 15 1.68 -13.84 -24.53
N ALA A 16 2.77 -14.49 -24.97
CA ALA A 16 3.60 -13.99 -26.05
C ALA A 16 2.83 -13.92 -27.38
N ALA A 17 2.04 -14.94 -27.72
CA ALA A 17 1.21 -14.96 -28.91
C ALA A 17 0.18 -13.82 -28.90
N VAL A 18 -0.54 -13.63 -27.78
CA VAL A 18 -1.51 -12.53 -27.62
C VAL A 18 -0.81 -11.17 -27.74
N TRP A 19 0.36 -11.01 -27.10
CA TRP A 19 1.13 -9.76 -27.17
C TRP A 19 1.60 -9.45 -28.60
N ILE A 20 2.12 -10.45 -29.35
CA ILE A 20 2.52 -10.29 -30.75
C ILE A 20 1.32 -9.90 -31.62
N ILE A 21 0.17 -10.56 -31.45
CA ILE A 21 -1.06 -10.23 -32.20
C ILE A 21 -1.51 -8.80 -31.87
N ALA A 22 -1.53 -8.42 -30.61
CA ALA A 22 -1.91 -7.07 -30.15
C ALA A 22 -0.92 -5.98 -30.61
N ALA A 23 0.33 -6.33 -30.92
CA ALA A 23 1.30 -5.42 -31.48
C ALA A 23 1.05 -5.10 -32.98
N ILE A 24 0.20 -5.90 -33.65
CA ILE A 24 -0.16 -5.68 -35.05
C ILE A 24 -1.32 -4.69 -35.11
N HIS A 25 -1.07 -3.49 -35.67
CA HIS A 25 -2.04 -2.41 -35.87
C HIS A 25 -2.84 -2.01 -34.61
N PRO A 26 -2.18 -1.70 -33.46
CA PRO A 26 -2.91 -1.12 -32.34
C PRO A 26 -3.56 0.21 -32.74
N LEU A 27 -4.67 0.57 -32.09
CA LEU A 27 -5.44 1.77 -32.42
C LEU A 27 -4.62 3.06 -32.28
N ASP A 28 -3.76 3.13 -31.27
CA ASP A 28 -2.78 4.19 -31.08
C ASP A 28 -1.43 3.56 -30.75
N ARG A 29 -0.43 3.76 -31.63
CA ARG A 29 0.90 3.18 -31.46
C ARG A 29 1.65 3.79 -30.30
N GLN A 30 1.48 5.09 -30.04
CA GLN A 30 2.17 5.78 -28.96
C GLN A 30 1.62 5.33 -27.61
N ALA A 31 0.30 5.34 -27.44
CA ALA A 31 -0.35 4.84 -26.24
C ALA A 31 0.02 3.37 -26.00
N TRP A 32 -0.04 2.52 -27.04
CA TRP A 32 0.33 1.11 -26.94
C TRP A 32 1.77 0.90 -26.43
N VAL A 33 2.74 1.68 -26.91
CA VAL A 33 4.13 1.59 -26.45
C VAL A 33 4.23 1.99 -24.97
N LEU A 34 3.61 3.08 -24.56
CA LEU A 34 3.64 3.57 -23.18
C LEU A 34 3.06 2.54 -22.22
N GLU A 35 1.89 1.99 -22.52
CA GLU A 35 1.23 0.95 -21.73
C GLU A 35 2.09 -0.32 -21.60
N ASN A 36 2.80 -0.69 -22.65
CA ASN A 36 3.62 -1.89 -22.65
C ASN A 36 4.98 -1.73 -21.95
N ILE A 37 5.46 -0.52 -21.65
CA ILE A 37 6.73 -0.33 -20.92
C ILE A 37 6.69 -1.04 -19.57
N LEU A 38 5.66 -0.80 -18.78
CA LEU A 38 5.50 -1.43 -17.46
C LEU A 38 5.29 -2.94 -17.57
N LEU A 39 4.55 -3.40 -18.57
CA LEU A 39 4.37 -4.82 -18.84
C LEU A 39 5.70 -5.51 -19.15
N VAL A 40 6.55 -4.92 -19.99
CA VAL A 40 7.86 -5.47 -20.35
C VAL A 40 8.80 -5.49 -19.14
N VAL A 41 8.81 -4.42 -18.33
CA VAL A 41 9.57 -4.37 -17.07
C VAL A 41 9.11 -5.45 -16.10
N PHE A 42 7.80 -5.61 -15.94
CA PHE A 42 7.20 -6.65 -15.08
C PHE A 42 7.55 -8.07 -15.57
N ALA A 43 7.35 -8.36 -16.86
CA ALA A 43 7.68 -9.64 -17.45
C ALA A 43 9.18 -9.95 -17.37
N GLY A 44 10.03 -8.96 -17.61
CA GLY A 44 11.49 -9.06 -17.43
C GLY A 44 11.86 -9.37 -15.98
N GLY A 45 11.26 -8.68 -15.03
CA GLY A 45 11.43 -8.94 -13.59
C GLY A 45 11.04 -10.36 -13.21
N LEU A 46 9.90 -10.85 -13.71
CA LEU A 46 9.46 -12.23 -13.49
C LEU A 46 10.42 -13.24 -14.11
N ALA A 47 10.91 -12.99 -15.33
CA ALA A 47 11.87 -13.86 -16.01
C ALA A 47 13.20 -13.96 -15.25
N LEU A 48 13.76 -12.82 -14.81
CA LEU A 48 15.00 -12.76 -14.04
C LEU A 48 14.88 -13.43 -12.66
N THR A 49 13.71 -13.32 -12.04
CA THR A 49 13.44 -13.85 -10.70
C THR A 49 12.78 -15.22 -10.70
N TYR A 50 12.45 -15.77 -11.87
CA TYR A 50 11.72 -17.03 -12.04
C TYR A 50 12.26 -18.18 -11.16
N ARG A 51 13.59 -18.36 -11.15
CA ARG A 51 14.24 -19.45 -10.38
C ARG A 51 14.05 -19.31 -8.87
N ARG A 52 13.87 -18.08 -8.37
CA ARG A 52 13.70 -17.77 -6.95
C ARG A 52 12.23 -17.77 -6.55
N LEU A 53 11.37 -17.19 -7.39
CA LEU A 53 9.97 -16.96 -7.04
C LEU A 53 9.12 -18.24 -7.16
N GLN A 54 9.28 -19.05 -8.21
CA GLN A 54 8.59 -20.33 -8.43
C GLN A 54 7.12 -20.31 -7.96
N PHE A 55 6.30 -19.51 -8.61
CA PHE A 55 4.88 -19.38 -8.27
C PHE A 55 4.12 -20.71 -8.36
N SER A 56 3.05 -20.84 -7.55
CA SER A 56 2.08 -21.91 -7.70
C SER A 56 1.39 -21.86 -9.07
N ASN A 57 0.77 -22.96 -9.47
CA ASN A 57 0.01 -23.00 -10.73
C ASN A 57 -1.12 -21.97 -10.73
N THR A 58 -1.81 -21.78 -9.60
CA THR A 58 -2.87 -20.77 -9.45
C THR A 58 -2.32 -19.36 -9.64
N SER A 59 -1.21 -19.01 -8.99
CA SER A 59 -0.56 -17.70 -9.17
C SER A 59 -0.10 -17.50 -10.60
N SER A 60 0.45 -18.54 -11.24
CA SER A 60 0.91 -18.46 -12.65
C SER A 60 -0.24 -18.20 -13.62
N VAL A 61 -1.39 -18.86 -13.41
CA VAL A 61 -2.60 -18.64 -14.21
C VAL A 61 -3.15 -17.23 -13.97
N SER A 62 -3.21 -16.75 -12.71
CA SER A 62 -3.68 -15.39 -12.38
C SER A 62 -2.81 -14.33 -13.04
N LEU A 63 -1.48 -14.47 -12.98
CA LEU A 63 -0.53 -13.56 -13.62
C LEU A 63 -0.72 -13.55 -15.15
N ALA A 64 -0.83 -14.72 -15.78
CA ALA A 64 -1.06 -14.82 -17.21
C ALA A 64 -2.39 -14.22 -17.64
N ALA A 65 -3.47 -14.46 -16.88
CA ALA A 65 -4.79 -13.87 -17.13
C ALA A 65 -4.74 -12.35 -17.10
N PHE A 66 -4.05 -11.76 -16.11
CA PHE A 66 -3.89 -10.31 -16.05
C PHE A 66 -3.08 -9.76 -17.24
N VAL A 67 -1.95 -10.41 -17.59
CA VAL A 67 -1.13 -10.00 -18.73
C VAL A 67 -1.93 -10.00 -20.03
N ILE A 68 -2.76 -11.00 -20.25
CA ILE A 68 -3.62 -11.10 -21.44
C ILE A 68 -4.66 -9.95 -21.45
N LEU A 69 -5.34 -9.73 -20.32
CA LEU A 69 -6.36 -8.71 -20.17
C LEU A 69 -5.78 -7.30 -20.42
N HIS A 70 -4.65 -6.99 -19.79
CA HIS A 70 -3.92 -5.74 -19.99
C HIS A 70 -3.48 -5.56 -21.45
N THR A 71 -2.89 -6.59 -22.05
CA THR A 71 -2.43 -6.54 -23.45
C THR A 71 -3.57 -6.23 -24.43
N ILE A 72 -4.74 -6.81 -24.21
CA ILE A 72 -5.92 -6.54 -25.04
C ILE A 72 -6.41 -5.10 -24.80
N GLY A 73 -6.45 -4.62 -23.54
CA GLY A 73 -6.80 -3.25 -23.19
C GLY A 73 -5.89 -2.23 -23.89
N ALA A 74 -4.58 -2.41 -23.79
CA ALA A 74 -3.58 -1.55 -24.40
C ALA A 74 -3.71 -1.49 -25.94
N HIS A 75 -4.08 -2.60 -26.61
CA HIS A 75 -4.34 -2.62 -28.06
C HIS A 75 -5.47 -1.66 -28.47
N TYR A 76 -6.52 -1.58 -27.65
CA TYR A 76 -7.70 -0.73 -27.89
C TYR A 76 -7.66 0.60 -27.12
N THR A 77 -6.53 0.99 -26.54
CA THR A 77 -6.38 2.19 -25.69
C THR A 77 -7.38 2.25 -24.51
N TYR A 78 -7.76 1.12 -23.96
CA TYR A 78 -8.75 0.93 -22.89
C TYR A 78 -10.11 1.59 -23.19
N GLU A 79 -10.15 2.91 -23.43
CA GLU A 79 -11.37 3.69 -23.69
C GLU A 79 -12.15 3.24 -24.93
N LYS A 80 -11.49 2.61 -25.91
CA LYS A 80 -12.11 2.12 -27.16
C LYS A 80 -12.24 0.60 -27.19
N MET A 81 -12.08 -0.06 -26.04
CA MET A 81 -12.25 -1.49 -25.95
C MET A 81 -13.69 -1.90 -26.33
N PRO A 82 -13.88 -2.78 -27.34
CA PRO A 82 -15.20 -3.13 -27.86
C PRO A 82 -16.15 -3.70 -26.81
N LEU A 83 -15.63 -4.55 -25.89
CA LEU A 83 -16.43 -5.11 -24.80
C LEU A 83 -16.93 -4.02 -23.85
N GLY A 84 -16.10 -3.02 -23.56
CA GLY A 84 -16.49 -1.90 -22.71
C GLY A 84 -17.49 -0.96 -23.41
N ILE A 85 -17.37 -0.78 -24.73
CA ILE A 85 -18.36 -0.03 -25.53
C ILE A 85 -19.70 -0.77 -25.53
N TRP A 86 -19.68 -2.08 -25.78
CA TRP A 86 -20.88 -2.90 -25.68
C TRP A 86 -21.53 -2.83 -24.30
N ALA A 87 -20.76 -2.93 -23.23
CA ALA A 87 -21.26 -2.81 -21.86
C ALA A 87 -21.84 -1.41 -21.58
N ARG A 88 -21.17 -0.36 -22.05
CA ARG A 88 -21.67 1.02 -21.95
C ARG A 88 -23.05 1.16 -22.60
N ASP A 89 -23.19 0.68 -23.82
CA ASP A 89 -24.42 0.82 -24.59
C ASP A 89 -25.53 -0.05 -24.02
N PHE A 90 -25.24 -1.28 -23.58
CA PHE A 90 -26.18 -2.21 -23.00
C PHE A 90 -26.71 -1.76 -21.63
N PHE A 91 -25.84 -1.25 -20.77
CA PHE A 91 -26.20 -0.79 -19.42
C PHE A 91 -26.48 0.71 -19.34
N HIS A 92 -26.46 1.43 -20.46
CA HIS A 92 -26.67 2.89 -20.55
C HIS A 92 -25.70 3.67 -19.66
N LEU A 93 -24.43 3.27 -19.63
CA LEU A 93 -23.39 3.93 -18.84
C LEU A 93 -22.90 5.21 -19.53
N SER A 94 -22.42 6.17 -18.75
CA SER A 94 -21.92 7.46 -19.25
C SER A 94 -20.62 7.35 -20.04
N ARG A 95 -19.79 6.31 -19.75
CA ARG A 95 -18.47 6.11 -20.38
C ARG A 95 -18.14 4.62 -20.53
N ASN A 96 -17.08 4.32 -21.25
CA ASN A 96 -16.48 2.99 -21.28
C ASN A 96 -15.71 2.74 -19.96
N HIS A 97 -16.13 1.75 -19.19
CA HIS A 97 -15.54 1.39 -17.90
C HIS A 97 -14.53 0.24 -17.98
N TYR A 98 -13.97 -0.04 -19.15
CA TYR A 98 -13.03 -1.15 -19.27
C TYR A 98 -11.74 -0.92 -18.44
N ASP A 99 -11.30 0.31 -18.30
CA ASP A 99 -10.14 0.67 -17.48
C ASP A 99 -10.38 0.31 -16.01
N ARG A 100 -11.48 0.75 -15.43
CA ARG A 100 -11.89 0.38 -14.08
C ARG A 100 -11.99 -1.14 -13.90
N PHE A 101 -12.52 -1.83 -14.91
CA PHE A 101 -12.56 -3.29 -14.91
C PHE A 101 -11.14 -3.88 -14.90
N ALA A 102 -10.20 -3.33 -15.67
CA ALA A 102 -8.81 -3.77 -15.69
C ALA A 102 -8.11 -3.55 -14.33
N HIS A 103 -8.32 -2.40 -13.67
CA HIS A 103 -7.85 -2.14 -12.30
C HIS A 103 -8.49 -3.11 -11.28
N GLY A 104 -9.80 -3.39 -11.39
CA GLY A 104 -10.46 -4.41 -10.56
C GLY A 104 -9.88 -5.80 -10.78
N ALA A 105 -9.63 -6.18 -12.03
CA ALA A 105 -8.99 -7.44 -12.38
C ALA A 105 -7.52 -7.49 -11.91
N PHE A 106 -6.77 -6.40 -11.98
CA PHE A 106 -5.44 -6.27 -11.38
C PHE A 106 -5.49 -6.64 -9.90
N GLY A 107 -6.36 -5.99 -9.13
CA GLY A 107 -6.52 -6.26 -7.71
C GLY A 107 -6.91 -7.71 -7.44
N PHE A 108 -7.92 -8.23 -8.16
CA PHE A 108 -8.43 -9.58 -7.98
C PHE A 108 -7.40 -10.66 -8.33
N LEU A 109 -6.70 -10.52 -9.45
CA LEU A 109 -5.78 -11.54 -9.95
C LEU A 109 -4.40 -11.49 -9.28
N LEU A 110 -3.89 -10.30 -8.92
CA LEU A 110 -2.52 -10.18 -8.42
C LEU A 110 -2.40 -10.27 -6.89
N VAL A 111 -3.47 -10.02 -6.13
CA VAL A 111 -3.40 -10.09 -4.66
C VAL A 111 -3.01 -11.49 -4.16
N PHE A 112 -3.44 -12.56 -4.86
CA PHE A 112 -3.10 -13.93 -4.47
C PHE A 112 -1.61 -14.27 -4.70
N PRO A 113 -1.00 -14.02 -5.88
CA PRO A 113 0.45 -14.12 -6.07
C PRO A 113 1.26 -13.29 -5.06
N ILE A 114 0.85 -12.06 -4.79
CA ILE A 114 1.50 -11.19 -3.79
C ILE A 114 1.45 -11.84 -2.41
N ARG A 115 0.29 -12.39 -2.00
CA ARG A 115 0.15 -13.11 -0.74
C ARG A 115 1.04 -14.36 -0.68
N GLU A 116 1.16 -15.10 -1.78
CA GLU A 116 2.05 -16.26 -1.87
C GLU A 116 3.51 -15.84 -1.60
N LEU A 117 3.99 -14.77 -2.24
CA LEU A 117 5.33 -14.23 -2.04
C LEU A 117 5.57 -13.77 -0.60
N LEU A 118 4.63 -13.04 -0.03
CA LEU A 118 4.75 -12.55 1.35
C LEU A 118 4.89 -13.71 2.35
N LEU A 119 4.03 -14.72 2.24
CA LEU A 119 4.08 -15.89 3.12
C LEU A 119 5.38 -16.70 2.97
N ARG A 120 5.99 -16.67 1.79
CA ARG A 120 7.21 -17.43 1.49
C ARG A 120 8.48 -16.70 1.92
N PHE A 121 8.56 -15.39 1.74
CA PHE A 121 9.82 -14.66 1.85
C PHE A 121 9.89 -13.63 2.98
N SER A 122 8.75 -13.12 3.48
CA SER A 122 8.78 -12.01 4.43
C SER A 122 8.89 -12.44 5.90
N GLY A 123 8.67 -13.71 6.20
CA GLY A 123 8.57 -14.23 7.57
C GLY A 123 7.21 -14.00 8.23
N ILE A 124 6.25 -13.41 7.53
CA ILE A 124 4.90 -13.15 8.05
C ILE A 124 4.16 -14.47 8.29
N ARG A 125 3.59 -14.60 9.50
CA ARG A 125 2.78 -15.76 9.85
C ARG A 125 1.39 -15.70 9.22
N ARG A 126 0.78 -16.87 9.02
CA ARG A 126 -0.63 -16.98 8.59
C ARG A 126 -1.53 -16.36 9.67
N GLY A 127 -2.31 -15.35 9.31
CA GLY A 127 -3.19 -14.59 10.21
C GLY A 127 -3.76 -13.37 9.47
N ALA A 128 -4.41 -12.45 10.18
CA ALA A 128 -5.04 -11.26 9.59
C ALA A 128 -4.08 -10.44 8.70
N TRP A 129 -2.83 -10.26 9.12
CA TRP A 129 -1.81 -9.55 8.34
C TRP A 129 -1.47 -10.21 7.01
N SER A 130 -1.61 -11.55 6.91
CA SER A 130 -1.40 -12.25 5.63
C SER A 130 -2.53 -12.02 4.62
N PHE A 131 -3.61 -11.35 5.01
CA PHE A 131 -4.68 -10.88 4.13
C PHE A 131 -4.58 -9.37 3.92
N ALA A 132 -4.34 -8.60 4.97
CA ALA A 132 -4.32 -7.14 4.90
C ALA A 132 -3.12 -6.59 4.09
N LEU A 133 -1.91 -7.13 4.30
CA LEU A 133 -0.71 -6.62 3.60
C LEU A 133 -0.72 -6.84 2.08
N PRO A 134 -1.19 -7.98 1.53
CA PRO A 134 -1.34 -8.11 0.08
C PRO A 134 -2.30 -7.08 -0.51
N VAL A 135 -3.41 -6.78 0.17
CA VAL A 135 -4.37 -5.75 -0.24
C VAL A 135 -3.71 -4.36 -0.21
N ALA A 136 -2.97 -4.05 0.85
CA ALA A 136 -2.22 -2.80 0.94
C ALA A 136 -1.17 -2.67 -0.19
N ILE A 137 -0.47 -3.76 -0.54
CA ILE A 137 0.48 -3.73 -1.67
C ILE A 137 -0.24 -3.49 -3.00
N VAL A 138 -1.39 -4.13 -3.23
CA VAL A 138 -2.20 -3.87 -4.44
C VAL A 138 -2.57 -2.39 -4.53
N LEU A 139 -3.07 -1.81 -3.46
CA LEU A 139 -3.45 -0.39 -3.44
C LEU A 139 -2.24 0.54 -3.63
N ALA A 140 -1.11 0.23 -2.99
CA ALA A 140 0.13 0.98 -3.19
C ALA A 140 0.62 0.93 -4.64
N VAL A 141 0.56 -0.24 -5.29
CA VAL A 141 0.97 -0.40 -6.70
C VAL A 141 -0.01 0.32 -7.62
N SER A 142 -1.33 0.25 -7.35
CA SER A 142 -2.33 1.02 -8.10
C SER A 142 -2.08 2.52 -7.99
N GLY A 143 -1.86 3.06 -6.78
CA GLY A 143 -1.53 4.48 -6.61
C GLY A 143 -0.21 4.88 -7.28
N CYS A 144 0.82 4.01 -7.24
CA CYS A 144 2.06 4.25 -8.00
C CYS A 144 1.84 4.27 -9.51
N PHE A 145 0.90 3.47 -10.02
CA PHE A 145 0.53 3.48 -11.42
C PHE A 145 -0.10 4.83 -11.80
N GLU A 146 -1.06 5.32 -11.03
CA GLU A 146 -1.69 6.64 -11.24
C GLU A 146 -0.66 7.79 -11.21
N ILE A 147 0.34 7.72 -10.31
CA ILE A 147 1.43 8.70 -10.29
C ILE A 147 2.24 8.64 -11.59
N ILE A 148 2.54 7.44 -12.09
CA ILE A 148 3.27 7.29 -13.37
C ILE A 148 2.44 7.81 -14.53
N GLU A 149 1.14 7.52 -14.58
CA GLU A 149 0.23 8.02 -15.61
C GLU A 149 0.20 9.55 -15.64
N SER A 150 0.06 10.20 -14.48
CA SER A 150 0.04 11.66 -14.40
C SER A 150 1.35 12.28 -14.89
N ILE A 151 2.50 11.71 -14.52
CA ILE A 151 3.82 12.16 -15.00
C ILE A 151 3.93 11.98 -16.53
N VAL A 152 3.51 10.85 -17.06
CA VAL A 152 3.53 10.56 -18.49
C VAL A 152 2.60 11.54 -19.23
N ALA A 153 1.40 11.81 -18.71
CA ALA A 153 0.46 12.75 -19.28
C ALA A 153 1.03 14.19 -19.33
N GLU A 154 1.66 14.64 -18.25
CA GLU A 154 2.31 15.97 -18.20
C GLU A 154 3.47 16.11 -19.23
N ILE A 155 4.24 15.03 -19.47
CA ILE A 155 5.38 15.05 -20.39
C ILE A 155 4.95 14.91 -21.86
N VAL A 156 4.05 13.96 -22.13
CA VAL A 156 3.72 13.55 -23.52
C VAL A 156 2.59 14.39 -24.12
N ALA A 157 1.63 14.80 -23.30
CA ALA A 157 0.47 15.55 -23.74
C ALA A 157 0.17 16.75 -22.84
N PRO A 158 1.11 17.70 -22.67
CA PRO A 158 0.90 18.85 -21.81
C PRO A 158 -0.32 19.63 -22.24
N GLY A 159 -1.19 19.96 -21.28
CA GLY A 159 -2.44 20.69 -21.51
C GLY A 159 -3.65 19.86 -21.94
N LYS A 160 -3.54 18.55 -22.17
CA LYS A 160 -4.71 17.67 -22.37
C LYS A 160 -5.31 17.18 -21.06
N GLY A 161 -4.56 17.21 -19.96
CA GLY A 161 -5.02 16.84 -18.63
C GLY A 161 -5.67 15.46 -18.60
N VAL A 162 -6.76 15.35 -17.85
CA VAL A 162 -7.53 14.10 -17.66
C VAL A 162 -8.26 13.58 -18.92
N GLN A 163 -8.14 14.25 -20.05
CA GLN A 163 -8.68 13.76 -21.32
C GLN A 163 -7.75 12.74 -22.00
N TRP A 164 -6.55 12.54 -21.44
CA TRP A 164 -5.55 11.65 -22.00
C TRP A 164 -5.39 10.39 -21.13
N LEU A 165 -4.89 9.31 -21.70
CA LEU A 165 -4.67 8.03 -21.03
C LEU A 165 -5.92 7.39 -20.37
N GLY A 166 -7.07 7.44 -21.04
CA GLY A 166 -8.25 6.71 -20.58
C GLY A 166 -9.18 7.46 -19.63
N GLY A 167 -8.77 8.59 -19.06
CA GLY A 167 -9.56 9.37 -18.09
C GLY A 167 -10.90 9.87 -18.62
N GLN A 168 -11.08 9.96 -19.94
CA GLN A 168 -12.34 10.34 -20.62
C GLN A 168 -13.01 11.60 -20.02
N GLY A 169 -12.20 12.48 -19.35
CA GLY A 169 -12.66 13.70 -18.71
C GLY A 169 -13.22 13.53 -17.30
N ASP A 170 -13.05 12.37 -16.68
CA ASP A 170 -13.42 12.14 -15.27
C ASP A 170 -12.33 12.69 -14.34
N GLU A 171 -12.64 13.69 -13.55
CA GLU A 171 -11.71 14.29 -12.57
C GLU A 171 -11.35 13.34 -11.40
N TRP A 172 -12.15 12.29 -11.21
CA TRP A 172 -11.99 11.27 -10.16
C TRP A 172 -11.49 9.93 -10.70
N ASP A 173 -10.93 9.90 -11.90
CA ASP A 173 -10.55 8.65 -12.58
C ASP A 173 -9.55 7.85 -11.75
N ALA A 174 -8.46 8.46 -11.32
CA ALA A 174 -7.43 7.82 -10.52
C ALA A 174 -7.97 7.22 -9.21
N GLN A 175 -8.84 7.96 -8.50
CA GLN A 175 -9.44 7.46 -7.25
C GLN A 175 -10.39 6.29 -7.52
N ASN A 176 -11.20 6.37 -8.59
CA ASN A 176 -12.12 5.31 -8.99
C ASN A 176 -11.38 4.03 -9.42
N ASP A 177 -10.23 4.15 -10.06
CA ASP A 177 -9.39 3.03 -10.49
C ASP A 177 -8.69 2.39 -9.30
N MET A 178 -8.18 3.18 -8.36
CA MET A 178 -7.68 2.67 -7.08
C MET A 178 -8.78 1.97 -6.26
N VAL A 179 -10.01 2.49 -6.22
CA VAL A 179 -11.16 1.82 -5.57
C VAL A 179 -11.45 0.49 -6.25
N SER A 180 -11.43 0.44 -7.58
CA SER A 180 -11.66 -0.79 -8.34
C SER A 180 -10.62 -1.85 -8.01
N ALA A 181 -9.33 -1.48 -7.95
CA ALA A 181 -8.25 -2.37 -7.56
C ALA A 181 -8.39 -2.85 -6.09
N LEU A 182 -8.77 -1.96 -5.18
CA LEU A 182 -9.03 -2.29 -3.78
C LEU A 182 -10.17 -3.31 -3.66
N VAL A 183 -11.31 -3.06 -4.29
CA VAL A 183 -12.48 -3.96 -4.30
C VAL A 183 -12.11 -5.33 -4.87
N GLY A 184 -11.44 -5.37 -6.03
CA GLY A 184 -10.98 -6.61 -6.63
C GLY A 184 -10.11 -7.43 -5.68
N SER A 185 -9.15 -6.79 -5.00
CA SER A 185 -8.26 -7.45 -4.04
C SER A 185 -8.99 -7.97 -2.79
N LEU A 186 -9.96 -7.20 -2.27
CA LEU A 186 -10.79 -7.62 -1.13
C LEU A 186 -11.66 -8.82 -1.48
N LEU A 187 -12.27 -8.83 -2.68
CA LEU A 187 -13.08 -9.96 -3.17
C LEU A 187 -12.25 -11.24 -3.24
N MET A 188 -11.05 -11.22 -3.84
CA MET A 188 -10.19 -12.40 -3.91
C MET A 188 -9.73 -12.84 -2.52
N MET A 189 -9.38 -11.91 -1.62
CA MET A 189 -9.01 -12.29 -0.25
C MET A 189 -10.18 -12.88 0.52
N GLY A 190 -11.41 -12.42 0.27
CA GLY A 190 -12.64 -13.02 0.77
C GLY A 190 -12.81 -14.48 0.28
N VAL A 191 -12.62 -14.73 -1.02
CA VAL A 191 -12.63 -16.08 -1.59
C VAL A 191 -11.59 -16.98 -0.91
N VAL A 192 -10.35 -16.50 -0.77
CA VAL A 192 -9.28 -17.25 -0.09
C VAL A 192 -9.62 -17.54 1.38
N ALA A 193 -10.28 -16.61 2.07
CA ALA A 193 -10.72 -16.83 3.45
C ALA A 193 -11.82 -17.90 3.55
N MET A 194 -12.81 -17.84 2.65
CA MET A 194 -13.91 -18.82 2.60
C MET A 194 -13.39 -20.24 2.31
N LEU A 195 -12.50 -20.40 1.34
CA LEU A 195 -11.93 -21.71 1.00
C LEU A 195 -11.16 -22.32 2.19
N LYS A 196 -10.44 -21.51 2.97
CA LYS A 196 -9.75 -21.98 4.18
C LYS A 196 -10.70 -22.36 5.31
N CYS A 197 -11.82 -21.67 5.47
CA CYS A 197 -12.84 -22.04 6.44
C CYS A 197 -13.49 -23.39 6.11
N THR A 198 -13.62 -23.72 4.82
CA THR A 198 -14.16 -25.03 4.39
C THR A 198 -13.18 -26.17 4.61
N GLU A 199 -11.86 -25.94 4.41
CA GLU A 199 -10.82 -26.94 4.68
C GLU A 199 -10.61 -27.18 6.19
N ALA A 200 -10.91 -26.20 7.05
CA ALA A 200 -10.74 -26.28 8.50
C ALA A 200 -11.89 -26.98 9.23
N ARG A 201 -12.92 -27.49 8.56
CA ARG A 201 -13.90 -28.38 9.17
C ARG A 201 -13.29 -29.78 9.28
N PRO A 202 -12.89 -30.25 10.49
CA PRO A 202 -12.43 -31.61 10.63
C PRO A 202 -13.63 -32.53 10.28
N HIS A 203 -13.41 -33.47 9.38
CA HIS A 203 -14.27 -34.66 9.32
C HIS A 203 -14.22 -35.26 10.71
N LEU A 204 -15.32 -35.13 11.45
CA LEU A 204 -15.58 -35.87 12.68
C LEU A 204 -15.60 -37.35 12.29
N HIS A 205 -14.44 -38.01 12.29
CA HIS A 205 -14.38 -39.45 12.38
C HIS A 205 -14.88 -39.80 13.77
N PRO A 206 -15.85 -40.72 13.90
CA PRO A 206 -16.24 -41.25 15.19
C PRO A 206 -15.01 -41.87 15.84
N LEU A 207 -14.69 -41.44 17.06
CA LEU A 207 -13.66 -42.04 17.85
C LEU A 207 -13.96 -43.57 18.00
N PRO A 208 -13.01 -44.44 17.69
CA PRO A 208 -13.17 -45.87 18.10
C PRO A 208 -13.08 -45.93 19.61
N LEU A 209 -14.13 -46.48 20.24
CA LEU A 209 -14.16 -46.82 21.64
C LEU A 209 -12.97 -47.76 21.93
N SER A 210 -12.03 -47.29 22.74
CA SER A 210 -10.93 -48.10 23.24
C SER A 210 -11.42 -48.95 24.39
N PRO A 211 -11.19 -50.27 24.42
CA PRO A 211 -11.42 -51.07 25.61
C PRO A 211 -10.28 -50.88 26.62
N ALA A 212 -10.70 -50.73 27.87
CA ALA A 212 -9.81 -50.64 29.02
C ALA A 212 -9.00 -51.93 29.24
N GLY A 213 -7.78 -51.76 29.68
CA GLY A 213 -7.19 -52.79 30.49
C GLY A 213 -5.67 -53.02 30.46
N ARG A 214 -5.06 -52.75 31.60
CA ARG A 214 -3.96 -53.45 32.30
C ARG A 214 -2.50 -53.07 32.04
N ASP A 215 -1.97 -52.54 33.10
CA ASP A 215 -0.67 -52.75 33.76
C ASP A 215 0.49 -53.43 32.99
N ALA A 216 1.66 -52.77 33.04
CA ALA A 216 2.87 -53.41 33.53
C ALA A 216 4.03 -52.40 33.73
N ARG A 217 4.72 -52.63 34.83
CA ARG A 217 5.85 -51.91 35.40
C ARG A 217 7.17 -52.07 34.62
N ALA A 218 8.01 -51.08 34.89
CA ALA A 218 9.47 -51.16 35.17
C ALA A 218 10.44 -51.50 34.03
N SER A 219 11.36 -50.64 33.76
CA SER A 219 12.76 -50.71 34.24
C SER A 219 13.62 -49.73 33.41
N GLY A 220 14.55 -49.09 34.09
CA GLY A 220 15.45 -48.09 33.53
C GLY A 220 16.58 -48.65 32.67
N SER A 221 17.17 -47.77 31.89
CA SER A 221 18.60 -47.78 31.61
C SER A 221 19.06 -46.43 31.12
N GLU A 222 20.15 -45.98 31.70
CA GLU A 222 20.96 -44.83 31.36
C GLU A 222 21.45 -44.85 29.90
N GLY A 223 21.48 -43.70 29.25
CA GLY A 223 22.08 -43.56 27.90
C GLY A 223 22.33 -42.13 27.50
N ARG A 224 23.45 -41.59 27.90
CA ARG A 224 24.31 -40.55 27.32
C ARG A 224 23.63 -39.51 26.43
N GLY A 225 23.71 -38.26 26.91
CA GLY A 225 23.48 -37.04 26.15
C GLY A 225 24.45 -36.86 24.98
N VAL A 226 23.89 -36.54 23.84
CA VAL A 226 24.61 -35.88 22.75
C VAL A 226 24.05 -34.46 22.69
N GLY A 227 24.91 -33.49 23.01
CA GLY A 227 24.60 -32.09 22.94
C GLY A 227 24.31 -31.68 21.49
N LEU A 228 23.05 -31.39 21.22
CA LEU A 228 22.68 -30.60 20.04
C LEU A 228 22.75 -29.14 20.45
N GLY A 229 23.67 -28.44 19.80
CA GLY A 229 23.95 -27.03 20.02
C GLY A 229 22.67 -26.20 19.99
N GLU A 230 22.46 -25.47 21.06
CA GLU A 230 21.52 -24.37 21.14
C GLU A 230 21.94 -23.33 20.08
N ALA A 231 21.27 -23.35 18.93
CA ALA A 231 21.22 -22.20 18.04
C ALA A 231 20.52 -21.10 18.84
N SER A 232 21.33 -20.25 19.45
CA SER A 232 20.91 -19.06 20.20
C SER A 232 19.93 -18.27 19.35
N ALA A 233 18.67 -18.29 19.78
CA ALA A 233 17.69 -17.32 19.35
C ALA A 233 18.17 -15.93 19.77
N GLU A 234 18.92 -15.26 18.92
CA GLU A 234 19.23 -13.85 19.05
C GLU A 234 17.90 -13.08 19.07
N ARG A 235 17.41 -12.85 20.27
CA ARG A 235 16.31 -11.93 20.52
C ARG A 235 16.72 -10.58 19.95
N ASN A 236 16.06 -10.17 18.89
CA ASN A 236 16.15 -8.84 18.29
C ASN A 236 15.88 -7.76 19.35
N LYS A 237 16.92 -7.37 20.08
CA LYS A 237 16.87 -6.20 20.95
C LYS A 237 16.95 -4.96 20.05
N PHE A 238 15.81 -4.28 19.86
CA PHE A 238 15.90 -2.84 19.62
C PHE A 238 16.73 -2.26 20.78
N PRO A 239 17.62 -1.30 20.54
CA PRO A 239 18.43 -0.75 21.60
C PRO A 239 17.52 -0.22 22.71
N HIS A 240 17.44 -0.94 23.82
CA HIS A 240 16.88 -0.41 25.05
C HIS A 240 17.91 0.61 25.56
N SER A 241 17.69 1.89 25.26
CA SER A 241 18.50 2.94 25.83
C SER A 241 18.40 2.89 27.36
N ASN A 242 19.54 2.88 28.04
CA ASN A 242 19.66 2.91 29.50
C ASN A 242 19.26 4.27 30.14
N ALA A 243 18.40 5.04 29.48
CA ALA A 243 17.75 6.23 30.03
C ALA A 243 16.49 5.81 30.83
N ARG A 244 16.70 5.09 31.93
CA ARG A 244 15.63 4.41 32.69
C ARG A 244 14.62 5.31 33.38
N ASP A 245 14.82 6.61 33.53
CA ASP A 245 13.87 7.48 34.22
C ASP A 245 13.23 8.59 33.37
N ILE A 246 13.94 9.18 32.45
CA ILE A 246 13.33 10.17 31.52
C ILE A 246 12.31 9.49 30.59
N GLY A 247 12.52 8.22 30.27
CA GLY A 247 11.64 7.45 29.35
C GLY A 247 10.23 7.15 29.88
N LYS A 248 10.03 7.12 31.21
CA LYS A 248 8.71 6.78 31.80
C LYS A 248 7.68 7.91 31.67
N HIS A 249 8.14 9.16 31.68
CA HIS A 249 7.28 10.34 31.62
C HIS A 249 7.15 10.94 30.22
N PHE A 250 7.94 10.43 29.24
CA PHE A 250 7.97 10.98 27.88
C PHE A 250 6.58 11.03 27.23
N LEU A 251 5.89 9.90 27.17
CA LEU A 251 4.60 9.81 26.49
C LEU A 251 3.52 10.70 27.14
N PRO A 252 3.31 10.69 28.46
CA PRO A 252 2.36 11.61 29.08
C PRO A 252 2.67 13.08 28.81
N ILE A 253 3.94 13.48 28.86
CA ILE A 253 4.35 14.86 28.55
C ILE A 253 4.09 15.20 27.11
N ALA A 254 4.51 14.34 26.17
CA ALA A 254 4.27 14.55 24.73
C ALA A 254 2.78 14.67 24.39
N VAL A 255 1.94 13.83 24.99
CA VAL A 255 0.48 13.90 24.83
C VAL A 255 -0.07 15.19 25.42
N ALA A 256 0.35 15.59 26.63
CA ALA A 256 -0.11 16.83 27.26
C ALA A 256 0.27 18.07 26.41
N CYS A 257 1.52 18.12 25.93
CA CYS A 257 1.98 19.20 25.05
C CYS A 257 1.18 19.24 23.74
N TYR A 258 0.95 18.07 23.12
CA TYR A 258 0.16 18.00 21.89
C TYR A 258 -1.29 18.43 22.11
N VAL A 259 -1.93 17.98 23.18
CA VAL A 259 -3.32 18.37 23.51
C VAL A 259 -3.42 19.89 23.74
N ALA A 260 -2.48 20.48 24.49
CA ALA A 260 -2.44 21.93 24.69
C ALA A 260 -2.27 22.70 23.36
N PHE A 261 -1.38 22.20 22.47
CA PHE A 261 -1.16 22.74 21.14
C PHE A 261 -2.42 22.61 20.26
N TRP A 262 -3.06 21.43 20.25
CA TRP A 262 -4.30 21.19 19.52
C TRP A 262 -5.44 22.10 20.00
N ILE A 263 -5.62 22.27 21.33
CA ILE A 263 -6.63 23.19 21.90
C ILE A 263 -6.36 24.62 21.42
N ALA A 264 -5.12 25.09 21.44
CA ALA A 264 -4.77 26.43 20.97
C ALA A 264 -5.16 26.63 19.49
N LEU A 265 -4.91 25.65 18.62
CA LEU A 265 -5.27 25.69 17.20
C LEU A 265 -6.75 25.37 16.93
N ALA A 266 -7.49 24.84 17.90
CA ALA A 266 -8.95 24.72 17.81
C ALA A 266 -9.69 26.05 18.02
N ILE A 267 -9.00 27.09 18.52
CA ILE A 267 -9.56 28.42 18.72
C ILE A 267 -9.47 29.19 17.40
N HIS A 268 -10.65 29.61 16.86
CA HIS A 268 -10.76 30.40 15.63
C HIS A 268 -10.04 29.84 14.38
N PRO A 269 -10.26 28.57 13.99
CA PRO A 269 -9.77 28.11 12.70
C PRO A 269 -10.39 28.91 11.56
N LEU A 270 -9.71 28.97 10.42
CA LEU A 270 -10.17 29.74 9.26
C LEU A 270 -11.52 29.28 8.70
N ASP A 271 -11.74 27.98 8.66
CA ASP A 271 -13.02 27.35 8.35
C ASP A 271 -13.31 26.25 9.37
N ARG A 272 -14.47 26.35 10.04
CA ARG A 272 -14.83 25.38 11.08
C ARG A 272 -15.26 24.03 10.53
N SER A 273 -15.89 24.02 9.36
CA SER A 273 -16.39 22.80 8.75
C SER A 273 -15.23 21.98 8.20
N ASP A 274 -14.32 22.65 7.51
CA ASP A 274 -13.09 22.06 7.00
C ASP A 274 -12.20 21.55 8.16
N TRP A 275 -12.02 22.38 9.19
CA TRP A 275 -11.29 21.99 10.40
C TRP A 275 -11.85 20.72 11.06
N LEU A 276 -13.18 20.53 11.10
CA LEU A 276 -13.81 19.33 11.66
C LEU A 276 -13.52 18.10 10.80
N LEU A 277 -13.61 18.22 9.49
CA LEU A 277 -13.33 17.12 8.55
C LEU A 277 -11.88 16.66 8.68
N GLU A 278 -10.94 17.60 8.69
CA GLU A 278 -9.51 17.32 8.83
C GLU A 278 -9.19 16.69 10.20
N ASN A 279 -9.82 17.16 11.27
CA ASN A 279 -9.62 16.60 12.61
C ASN A 279 -10.21 15.18 12.78
N LEU A 280 -11.06 14.69 11.87
CA LEU A 280 -11.54 13.32 11.90
C LEU A 280 -10.40 12.32 11.83
N LEU A 281 -9.37 12.60 11.01
CA LEU A 281 -8.15 11.78 10.92
C LEU A 281 -7.40 11.76 12.27
N ILE A 282 -7.28 12.90 12.95
CA ILE A 282 -6.65 12.98 14.28
C ILE A 282 -7.43 12.13 15.28
N PHE A 283 -8.76 12.27 15.33
CA PHE A 283 -9.61 11.53 16.27
C PHE A 283 -9.50 10.01 16.03
N ILE A 284 -9.57 9.56 14.78
CA ILE A 284 -9.40 8.15 14.43
C ILE A 284 -8.01 7.65 14.85
N SER A 285 -6.95 8.43 14.56
CA SER A 285 -5.58 8.08 14.92
C SER A 285 -5.40 7.94 16.43
N VAL A 286 -5.93 8.89 17.22
CA VAL A 286 -5.88 8.84 18.69
C VAL A 286 -6.64 7.64 19.24
N ILE A 287 -7.82 7.34 18.71
CA ILE A 287 -8.62 6.17 19.09
C ILE A 287 -7.84 4.88 18.81
N VAL A 288 -7.28 4.73 17.61
CA VAL A 288 -6.50 3.55 17.22
C VAL A 288 -5.27 3.39 18.13
N LEU A 289 -4.54 4.47 18.40
CA LEU A 289 -3.37 4.46 19.29
C LEU A 289 -3.76 4.09 20.73
N ALA A 290 -4.85 4.64 21.25
CA ALA A 290 -5.33 4.36 22.60
C ALA A 290 -5.76 2.90 22.76
N PHE A 291 -6.54 2.35 21.82
CA PHE A 291 -6.96 0.95 21.86
C PHE A 291 -5.81 -0.02 21.65
N SER A 292 -4.86 0.33 20.77
CA SER A 292 -3.68 -0.52 20.52
C SER A 292 -2.68 -0.48 21.67
N TYR A 293 -2.63 0.58 22.47
CA TYR A 293 -1.62 0.79 23.52
C TYR A 293 -1.47 -0.38 24.50
N ARG A 294 -2.59 -1.04 24.86
CA ARG A 294 -2.58 -2.20 25.77
C ARG A 294 -1.93 -3.43 25.15
N LYS A 295 -2.02 -3.58 23.81
CA LYS A 295 -1.50 -4.74 23.07
C LYS A 295 -0.13 -4.48 22.48
N PHE A 296 0.13 -3.24 22.08
CA PHE A 296 1.36 -2.84 21.42
C PHE A 296 1.76 -1.43 21.84
N ARG A 297 2.93 -1.32 22.47
CA ARG A 297 3.53 -0.03 22.85
C ARG A 297 4.66 0.29 21.88
N PHE A 298 4.56 1.42 21.22
CA PHE A 298 5.63 1.96 20.39
C PHE A 298 6.83 2.43 21.26
N SER A 299 7.98 2.57 20.62
CA SER A 299 9.13 3.26 21.21
C SER A 299 8.84 4.76 21.40
N ASN A 300 9.59 5.41 22.31
CA ASN A 300 9.45 6.86 22.50
C ASN A 300 9.74 7.65 21.22
N LEU A 301 10.69 7.18 20.39
CA LEU A 301 10.97 7.77 19.08
C LEU A 301 9.75 7.70 18.16
N SER A 302 9.08 6.54 18.08
CA SER A 302 7.85 6.40 17.28
C SER A 302 6.75 7.34 17.75
N TYR A 303 6.52 7.44 19.07
CA TYR A 303 5.54 8.40 19.60
C TYR A 303 5.93 9.85 19.30
N ALA A 304 7.22 10.21 19.39
CA ALA A 304 7.68 11.55 19.03
C ALA A 304 7.39 11.88 17.55
N LEU A 305 7.72 10.96 16.64
CA LEU A 305 7.51 11.13 15.21
C LEU A 305 6.01 11.25 14.87
N ILE A 306 5.16 10.44 15.52
CA ILE A 306 3.71 10.52 15.37
C ILE A 306 3.18 11.88 15.85
N VAL A 307 3.61 12.35 17.02
CA VAL A 307 3.20 13.64 17.57
C VAL A 307 3.63 14.80 16.70
N VAL A 308 4.86 14.76 16.15
CA VAL A 308 5.34 15.78 15.21
C VAL A 308 4.50 15.81 13.93
N PHE A 309 4.19 14.64 13.36
CA PHE A 309 3.32 14.56 12.20
C PHE A 309 1.91 15.14 12.51
N LEU A 310 1.31 14.73 13.62
CA LEU A 310 -0.01 15.24 14.03
C LEU A 310 0.01 16.75 14.28
N ALA A 311 1.10 17.31 14.80
CA ALA A 311 1.25 18.75 14.96
C ALA A 311 1.27 19.49 13.61
N PHE A 312 2.01 18.98 12.62
CA PHE A 312 2.00 19.54 11.27
C PHE A 312 0.61 19.46 10.62
N HIS A 313 -0.06 18.33 10.74
CA HIS A 313 -1.44 18.16 10.26
C HIS A 313 -2.41 19.12 10.95
N THR A 314 -2.29 19.31 12.28
CA THR A 314 -3.14 20.25 13.04
C THR A 314 -2.96 21.70 12.57
N ILE A 315 -1.74 22.11 12.18
CA ILE A 315 -1.49 23.42 11.57
C ILE A 315 -2.22 23.52 10.22
N GLY A 316 -2.10 22.48 9.37
CA GLY A 316 -2.80 22.40 8.10
C GLY A 316 -4.30 22.58 8.27
N ALA A 317 -4.90 21.80 9.15
CA ALA A 317 -6.33 21.86 9.45
C ALA A 317 -6.79 23.23 9.95
N HIS A 318 -5.99 23.92 10.78
CA HIS A 318 -6.32 25.27 11.27
C HIS A 318 -6.39 26.31 10.14
N TYR A 319 -5.48 26.22 9.17
CA TYR A 319 -5.33 27.16 8.06
C TYR A 319 -5.87 26.66 6.71
N THR A 320 -6.65 25.57 6.71
CA THR A 320 -7.19 24.93 5.48
C THR A 320 -6.11 24.55 4.46
N TYR A 321 -4.95 24.08 4.91
CA TYR A 321 -3.76 23.71 4.12
C TYR A 321 -3.29 24.77 3.12
N ALA A 322 -4.15 25.17 2.19
CA ALA A 322 -3.86 26.14 1.14
C ALA A 322 -3.50 27.55 1.65
N LYS A 323 -3.79 27.86 2.93
CA LYS A 323 -3.59 29.19 3.52
C LYS A 323 -2.58 29.18 4.67
N VAL A 324 -1.80 28.15 4.84
CA VAL A 324 -0.76 28.09 5.88
C VAL A 324 0.33 29.12 5.60
N PRO A 325 0.65 30.03 6.59
CA PRO A 325 1.66 31.08 6.38
C PRO A 325 3.04 30.55 5.96
N ALA A 326 3.49 29.44 6.54
CA ALA A 326 4.76 28.81 6.17
C ALA A 326 4.79 28.37 4.69
N GLY A 327 3.66 27.97 4.14
CA GLY A 327 3.55 27.61 2.71
C GLY A 327 3.67 28.83 1.80
N PHE A 328 3.19 30.02 2.22
CA PHE A 328 3.40 31.26 1.48
C PHE A 328 4.87 31.71 1.54
N TRP A 329 5.54 31.60 2.68
CA TRP A 329 6.97 31.87 2.76
C TRP A 329 7.78 30.97 1.83
N MET A 330 7.44 29.69 1.76
CA MET A 330 8.05 28.75 0.83
C MET A 330 7.73 29.10 -0.63
N GLN A 331 6.49 29.51 -0.91
CA GLN A 331 6.06 29.95 -2.24
C GLN A 331 6.89 31.16 -2.72
N ASP A 332 7.05 32.17 -1.89
CA ASP A 332 7.83 33.38 -2.23
C ASP A 332 9.31 33.08 -2.39
N TRP A 333 9.89 32.28 -1.49
CA TRP A 333 11.32 31.98 -1.51
C TRP A 333 11.72 31.08 -2.67
N LEU A 334 10.88 30.10 -3.03
CA LEU A 334 11.15 29.15 -4.11
C LEU A 334 10.48 29.55 -5.44
N HIS A 335 9.82 30.72 -5.50
CA HIS A 335 9.08 31.20 -6.68
C HIS A 335 8.05 30.17 -7.21
N LEU A 336 7.29 29.54 -6.30
CA LEU A 336 6.30 28.53 -6.63
C LEU A 336 4.97 29.20 -7.05
N ASN A 337 4.19 28.48 -7.85
CA ASN A 337 2.91 29.00 -8.38
C ASN A 337 1.77 28.93 -7.36
N ARG A 338 1.91 28.14 -6.28
CA ARG A 338 0.87 27.93 -5.24
C ARG A 338 1.49 27.66 -3.89
N ASN A 339 0.66 27.66 -2.85
CA ASN A 339 1.03 27.21 -1.52
C ASN A 339 1.18 25.68 -1.53
N HIS A 340 2.38 25.17 -1.27
CA HIS A 340 2.71 23.73 -1.27
C HIS A 340 2.76 23.11 0.13
N TYR A 341 2.10 23.71 1.12
CA TYR A 341 2.12 23.14 2.48
C TYR A 341 1.55 21.72 2.52
N ASP A 342 0.53 21.45 1.75
CA ASP A 342 -0.07 20.13 1.62
C ASP A 342 0.95 19.07 1.16
N ARG A 343 1.69 19.34 0.12
CA ARG A 343 2.81 18.48 -0.33
C ARG A 343 3.84 18.18 0.75
N VAL A 344 4.13 19.20 1.60
CA VAL A 344 5.05 19.02 2.75
C VAL A 344 4.45 18.07 3.78
N ILE A 345 3.13 18.13 4.00
CA ILE A 345 2.45 17.22 4.93
C ILE A 345 2.47 15.79 4.39
N HIS A 346 2.14 15.58 3.13
CA HIS A 346 2.20 14.25 2.50
C HIS A 346 3.62 13.67 2.52
N PHE A 347 4.65 14.46 2.19
CA PHE A 347 6.05 14.05 2.34
C PHE A 347 6.37 13.68 3.79
N SER A 348 5.96 14.54 4.76
CA SER A 348 6.19 14.32 6.18
C SER A 348 5.46 13.09 6.70
N PHE A 349 4.27 12.78 6.20
CA PHE A 349 3.56 11.54 6.47
C PHE A 349 4.42 10.32 6.14
N GLY A 350 4.91 10.24 4.91
CA GLY A 350 5.79 9.14 4.49
C GLY A 350 7.09 9.10 5.30
N PHE A 351 7.75 10.26 5.47
CA PHE A 351 9.06 10.36 6.10
C PHE A 351 9.03 10.04 7.60
N LEU A 352 8.11 10.66 8.34
CA LEU A 352 8.03 10.52 9.81
C LEU A 352 7.39 9.20 10.22
N LEU A 353 6.34 8.75 9.51
CA LEU A 353 5.60 7.57 9.92
C LEU A 353 6.20 6.25 9.44
N LEU A 354 7.25 6.28 8.61
CA LEU A 354 7.93 5.05 8.19
C LEU A 354 8.52 4.28 9.38
N TYR A 355 9.17 4.97 10.30
CA TYR A 355 9.78 4.31 11.47
C TYR A 355 8.74 3.65 12.38
N PRO A 356 7.66 4.31 12.82
CA PRO A 356 6.55 3.68 13.54
C PRO A 356 5.92 2.50 12.80
N MET A 357 5.63 2.64 11.51
CA MET A 357 5.06 1.57 10.70
C MET A 357 6.01 0.37 10.62
N ARG A 358 7.29 0.61 10.39
CA ARG A 358 8.31 -0.44 10.40
C ARG A 358 8.43 -1.12 11.78
N GLU A 359 8.38 -0.35 12.87
CA GLU A 359 8.38 -0.91 14.23
C GLU A 359 7.19 -1.83 14.44
N LEU A 360 6.00 -1.43 14.01
CA LEU A 360 4.78 -2.24 14.07
C LEU A 360 4.95 -3.56 13.29
N LEU A 361 5.40 -3.50 12.03
CA LEU A 361 5.52 -4.66 11.17
C LEU A 361 6.58 -5.65 11.64
N VAL A 362 7.72 -5.16 12.14
CA VAL A 362 8.78 -6.03 12.65
C VAL A 362 8.40 -6.69 13.97
N ARG A 363 7.77 -5.95 14.90
CA ARG A 363 7.47 -6.43 16.26
C ARG A 363 6.16 -7.22 16.36
N SER A 364 5.11 -6.81 15.65
CA SER A 364 3.79 -7.45 15.73
C SER A 364 3.55 -8.48 14.65
N VAL A 365 4.06 -8.22 13.44
CA VAL A 365 3.83 -9.10 12.28
C VAL A 365 5.00 -10.08 12.10
N HIS A 366 6.10 -9.86 12.82
CA HIS A 366 7.33 -10.66 12.75
C HIS A 366 7.97 -10.65 11.35
N ALA A 367 7.77 -9.58 10.59
CA ALA A 367 8.44 -9.40 9.31
C ALA A 367 9.97 -9.31 9.51
N GLY A 368 10.73 -9.94 8.65
CA GLY A 368 12.19 -9.79 8.63
C GLY A 368 12.60 -8.31 8.51
N LYS A 369 13.73 -7.91 9.10
CA LYS A 369 14.15 -6.49 9.19
C LYS A 369 14.12 -5.72 7.86
N GLN A 370 14.54 -6.36 6.77
CA GLN A 370 14.51 -5.75 5.42
C GLN A 370 13.08 -5.70 4.88
N TRP A 371 12.34 -6.81 4.97
CA TRP A 371 10.95 -6.87 4.57
C TRP A 371 10.09 -5.88 5.36
N GLY A 372 10.32 -5.75 6.68
CA GLY A 372 9.61 -4.78 7.51
C GLY A 372 9.79 -3.33 7.05
N THR A 373 10.95 -2.98 6.46
CA THR A 373 11.17 -1.64 5.90
C THR A 373 10.39 -1.44 4.60
N TRP A 374 10.50 -2.35 3.63
CA TRP A 374 9.81 -2.20 2.35
C TRP A 374 8.30 -2.38 2.45
N LEU A 375 7.84 -3.25 3.35
CA LEU A 375 6.42 -3.38 3.66
C LEU A 375 5.86 -2.12 4.35
N ALA A 376 6.68 -1.41 5.14
CA ALA A 376 6.28 -0.13 5.72
C ALA A 376 6.14 0.95 4.62
N VAL A 377 7.05 0.99 3.64
CA VAL A 377 6.90 1.87 2.46
C VAL A 377 5.59 1.56 1.72
N ALA A 378 5.33 0.30 1.40
CA ALA A 378 4.10 -0.10 0.71
C ALA A 378 2.84 0.21 1.54
N ALA A 379 2.87 -0.02 2.87
CA ALA A 379 1.74 0.29 3.74
C ALA A 379 1.45 1.79 3.81
N LEU A 380 2.48 2.65 3.85
CA LEU A 380 2.29 4.10 3.85
C LEU A 380 1.82 4.61 2.48
N ALA A 381 2.36 4.09 1.38
CA ALA A 381 1.85 4.39 0.05
C ALA A 381 0.36 4.02 -0.08
N ALA A 382 -0.03 2.82 0.40
CA ALA A 382 -1.42 2.40 0.42
C ALA A 382 -2.31 3.30 1.29
N LEU A 383 -1.83 3.74 2.46
CA LEU A 383 -2.58 4.64 3.33
C LEU A 383 -2.73 6.03 2.70
N SER A 384 -1.71 6.53 1.99
CA SER A 384 -1.82 7.78 1.23
C SER A 384 -2.85 7.64 0.10
N SER A 385 -2.76 6.58 -0.71
CA SER A 385 -3.78 6.31 -1.76
C SER A 385 -5.19 6.16 -1.19
N PHE A 386 -5.33 5.52 -0.03
CA PHE A 386 -6.63 5.38 0.64
C PHE A 386 -7.15 6.73 1.17
N PHE A 387 -6.26 7.61 1.60
CA PHE A 387 -6.62 8.96 2.02
C PHE A 387 -7.17 9.76 0.84
N GLU A 388 -6.52 9.76 -0.33
CA GLU A 388 -7.01 10.42 -1.55
C GLU A 388 -8.40 9.90 -1.99
N ILE A 389 -8.64 8.60 -1.83
CA ILE A 389 -9.97 8.02 -2.07
C ILE A 389 -11.00 8.60 -1.10
N ILE A 390 -10.67 8.70 0.19
CA ILE A 390 -11.57 9.30 1.20
C ILE A 390 -11.86 10.76 0.87
N GLU A 391 -10.85 11.54 0.52
CA GLU A 391 -11.00 12.94 0.14
C GLU A 391 -11.93 13.10 -1.06
N ALA A 392 -11.73 12.31 -2.11
CA ALA A 392 -12.61 12.31 -3.27
C ALA A 392 -14.07 11.98 -2.91
N VAL A 393 -14.29 10.97 -2.06
CA VAL A 393 -15.65 10.60 -1.59
C VAL A 393 -16.26 11.72 -0.76
N VAL A 394 -15.49 12.33 0.15
CA VAL A 394 -15.94 13.46 0.97
C VAL A 394 -16.31 14.66 0.09
N ALA A 395 -15.48 15.02 -0.88
CA ALA A 395 -15.76 16.13 -1.79
C ALA A 395 -17.07 15.91 -2.56
N GLN A 396 -17.27 14.72 -3.10
CA GLN A 396 -18.49 14.38 -3.86
C GLN A 396 -19.77 14.40 -2.99
N ILE A 397 -19.67 14.11 -1.70
CA ILE A 397 -20.82 14.09 -0.78
C ILE A 397 -21.09 15.47 -0.19
N VAL A 398 -20.04 16.17 0.26
CA VAL A 398 -20.18 17.42 1.05
C VAL A 398 -20.36 18.64 0.15
N ARG A 399 -19.62 18.69 -0.94
CA ARG A 399 -19.64 19.83 -1.87
C ARG A 399 -19.58 19.38 -3.34
N PRO A 400 -20.60 18.65 -3.81
CA PRO A 400 -20.63 18.14 -5.19
C PRO A 400 -20.63 19.26 -6.24
N ASP A 401 -21.04 20.47 -5.87
CA ASP A 401 -21.03 21.67 -6.71
C ASP A 401 -19.62 22.25 -6.92
N LEU A 402 -18.70 21.96 -6.03
CA LEU A 402 -17.31 22.42 -6.12
C LEU A 402 -16.35 21.37 -6.70
N GLY A 403 -16.74 20.08 -6.66
CA GLY A 403 -15.91 18.98 -7.14
C GLY A 403 -14.50 19.01 -6.50
N ALA A 404 -13.47 18.79 -7.31
CA ALA A 404 -12.07 18.81 -6.89
C ALA A 404 -11.62 20.16 -6.30
N ALA A 405 -12.27 21.28 -6.64
CA ALA A 405 -11.93 22.59 -6.07
C ALA A 405 -12.16 22.67 -4.56
N TYR A 406 -13.03 21.81 -4.00
CA TYR A 406 -13.28 21.73 -2.56
C TYR A 406 -12.06 21.26 -1.75
N LEU A 407 -11.28 20.37 -2.31
CA LEU A 407 -10.11 19.75 -1.65
C LEU A 407 -8.87 20.66 -1.59
N GLY A 408 -9.00 21.94 -1.88
CA GLY A 408 -7.86 22.86 -1.85
C GLY A 408 -6.81 22.62 -2.93
N THR A 409 -7.17 21.92 -4.00
CA THR A 409 -6.28 21.59 -5.14
C THR A 409 -5.65 22.82 -5.79
N GLN A 410 -6.18 24.00 -5.52
CA GLN A 410 -5.71 25.28 -6.07
C GLN A 410 -5.61 25.24 -7.61
N GLY A 411 -6.46 24.43 -8.28
CA GLY A 411 -6.50 24.25 -9.73
C GLY A 411 -5.51 23.23 -10.30
N ASP A 412 -4.81 22.46 -9.47
CA ASP A 412 -3.94 21.39 -9.93
C ASP A 412 -4.77 20.11 -10.15
N ILE A 413 -4.95 19.72 -11.40
CA ILE A 413 -5.71 18.51 -11.78
C ILE A 413 -5.01 17.20 -11.38
N TRP A 414 -3.72 17.22 -11.06
CA TRP A 414 -2.91 16.10 -10.64
C TRP A 414 -2.57 16.16 -9.13
N ASP A 415 -3.40 16.86 -8.35
CA ASP A 415 -3.15 17.09 -6.94
C ASP A 415 -2.99 15.77 -6.18
N ALA A 416 -3.97 14.89 -6.24
CA ALA A 416 -3.95 13.59 -5.59
C ALA A 416 -2.71 12.75 -5.94
N GLN A 417 -2.35 12.68 -7.23
CA GLN A 417 -1.18 11.92 -7.68
C GLN A 417 0.12 12.52 -7.16
N LYS A 418 0.23 13.84 -7.12
CA LYS A 418 1.41 14.54 -6.60
C LYS A 418 1.52 14.38 -5.08
N ASP A 419 0.42 14.35 -4.35
CA ASP A 419 0.37 14.13 -2.90
C ASP A 419 0.74 12.69 -2.53
N MET A 420 0.20 11.70 -3.23
CA MET A 420 0.66 10.31 -3.13
C MET A 420 2.15 10.19 -3.46
N GLY A 421 2.62 10.88 -4.51
CA GLY A 421 4.03 10.92 -4.90
C GLY A 421 4.93 11.50 -3.82
N ALA A 422 4.51 12.59 -3.17
CA ALA A 422 5.23 13.21 -2.05
C ALA A 422 5.30 12.25 -0.85
N ALA A 423 4.21 11.59 -0.49
CA ALA A 423 4.17 10.61 0.59
C ALA A 423 5.10 9.41 0.29
N PHE A 424 5.05 8.89 -0.93
CA PHE A 424 5.94 7.80 -1.36
C PHE A 424 7.41 8.22 -1.32
N ALA A 425 7.76 9.40 -1.83
CA ALA A 425 9.11 9.95 -1.78
C ALA A 425 9.61 10.11 -0.34
N GLY A 426 8.78 10.62 0.57
CA GLY A 426 9.08 10.72 1.99
C GLY A 426 9.38 9.36 2.63
N ALA A 427 8.54 8.36 2.35
CA ALA A 427 8.72 7.00 2.85
C ALA A 427 10.02 6.36 2.33
N VAL A 428 10.31 6.48 1.03
CA VAL A 428 11.56 5.97 0.43
C VAL A 428 12.78 6.67 1.03
N THR A 429 12.76 7.99 1.17
CA THR A 429 13.84 8.77 1.77
C THR A 429 14.14 8.31 3.20
N SER A 430 13.11 8.13 4.02
CA SER A 430 13.25 7.61 5.38
C SER A 430 13.78 6.17 5.41
N ALA A 431 13.31 5.31 4.49
CA ALA A 431 13.81 3.94 4.35
C ALA A 431 15.30 3.89 4.01
N LEU A 432 15.74 4.73 3.07
CA LEU A 432 17.15 4.86 2.70
C LEU A 432 17.99 5.38 3.86
N ALA A 433 17.52 6.39 4.58
CA ALA A 433 18.20 6.91 5.78
C ALA A 433 18.39 5.81 6.83
N ILE A 434 17.37 4.98 7.11
CA ILE A 434 17.49 3.85 8.04
C ILE A 434 18.54 2.83 7.57
N VAL A 435 18.64 2.55 6.28
CA VAL A 435 19.62 1.61 5.71
C VAL A 435 21.03 2.16 5.83
N LEU A 436 21.23 3.44 5.49
CA LEU A 436 22.54 4.10 5.54
C LEU A 436 23.07 4.23 6.97
N LEU A 437 22.23 4.67 7.92
CA LEU A 437 22.60 4.78 9.33
C LEU A 437 23.04 3.43 9.92
N LYS A 438 22.39 2.32 9.51
CA LYS A 438 22.79 0.98 9.95
C LYS A 438 24.16 0.56 9.40
N ARG A 439 24.46 0.90 8.14
CA ARG A 439 25.77 0.61 7.53
C ARG A 439 26.87 1.38 8.25
N ALA A 440 26.69 2.69 8.45
CA ALA A 440 27.64 3.53 9.16
C ALA A 440 27.90 3.02 10.60
N SER A 441 26.86 2.57 11.30
CA SER A 441 27.02 2.01 12.65
C SER A 441 27.75 0.65 12.66
N ALA A 442 27.62 -0.15 11.61
CA ALA A 442 28.34 -1.42 11.49
C ALA A 442 29.83 -1.21 11.18
N GLU A 443 30.15 -0.22 10.35
CA GLU A 443 31.52 0.16 9.98
C GLU A 443 32.27 0.84 11.16
N ALA A 444 31.55 1.54 12.04
CA ALA A 444 32.16 2.20 13.22
C ALA A 444 32.51 1.22 14.37
N VAL A 445 32.00 -0.01 14.33
CA VAL A 445 32.21 -1.05 15.37
C VAL A 445 33.15 -2.16 14.91
N GLY A 446 33.48 -2.24 13.62
CA GLY A 446 34.45 -3.19 13.03
C GLY A 446 35.83 -2.55 12.84
#